data_72aa741efbb9e6dd2978bdfe0bb39324
#
_entry.id   72aa741efbb9e6dd2978bdfe0bb39324
#
_cell.length_a   1.000
_cell.length_b   1.000
_cell.length_c   1.000
_cell.angle_alpha   90.00
_cell.angle_beta   90.00
_cell.angle_gamma   90.00
#
_symmetry.space_group_name_H-M   'P 1'
#
loop_
_entity.id
_entity.type
_entity.pdbx_description
1 polymer ?
#
loop_
_entity_poly.entity_id
_entity_poly.type
_entity_poly.pdbx_seq_one_letter_code
_entity_poly.pdbx_strand_id
1 'polypeptide(L)'
;MRSVLRGSLAFACLAALGVAGCDAPPQPDPVGAAVVEPAPAHEPLPEAVSETVHKLRDLAATGTYRDMARLASLTPGFRSNNAGMSHQEYWYLKMRAGDWPMAQAEKLLSYRFAIADSPIGKVYIWPWMSRLKPDEVTPAAARDIDRLLGPGQADLLKAGRPWPGYVLGIAEDGTWLYFVSGSG
;
A
#
# COMPACT_ATOMS: atom_id res chain seq x y z
N MET A 1 4.06 18.42 67.06
CA MET A 1 4.09 17.32 68.07
C MET A 1 4.04 15.97 67.31
N ARG A 2 5.04 15.13 67.66
CA ARG A 2 5.14 13.67 67.45
C ARG A 2 5.19 13.21 66.00
N SER A 3 6.34 12.88 65.42
CA SER A 3 7.30 11.78 65.70
C SER A 3 6.79 10.38 65.40
N VAL A 4 7.66 9.66 64.67
CA VAL A 4 8.07 8.24 64.79
C VAL A 4 7.50 7.37 63.70
N LEU A 5 8.14 6.44 63.00
CA LEU A 5 9.48 5.81 62.99
C LEU A 5 9.51 4.80 61.84
N ARG A 6 10.62 4.70 61.14
CA ARG A 6 11.38 3.55 60.71
C ARG A 6 10.67 2.22 60.42
N GLY A 7 11.03 1.66 59.28
CA GLY A 7 10.91 0.22 58.98
C GLY A 7 11.59 -0.14 57.70
N SER A 8 12.90 -0.35 57.71
CA SER A 8 13.67 -1.04 56.64
C SER A 8 13.29 -2.50 56.65
N LEU A 9 13.03 -3.07 55.48
CA LEU A 9 13.24 -4.50 55.23
C LEU A 9 13.64 -4.68 53.76
N ALA A 10 14.89 -5.03 53.62
CA ALA A 10 15.46 -5.56 52.37
C ALA A 10 14.94 -6.98 52.16
N PHE A 11 14.47 -7.25 50.96
CA PHE A 11 14.31 -8.62 50.46
C PHE A 11 14.85 -8.68 49.05
N ALA A 12 16.04 -9.25 48.95
CA ALA A 12 16.63 -9.64 47.72
C ALA A 12 16.00 -11.00 47.32
N CYS A 13 15.29 -11.01 46.22
CA CYS A 13 14.95 -12.25 45.48
C CYS A 13 15.47 -12.12 44.06
N LEU A 14 16.60 -12.77 43.80
CA LEU A 14 17.07 -13.15 42.49
C LEU A 14 16.08 -14.19 41.94
N ALA A 15 15.35 -13.84 40.91
CA ALA A 15 14.67 -14.81 40.06
C ALA A 15 15.13 -14.57 38.63
N ALA A 16 16.05 -15.42 38.19
CA ALA A 16 16.40 -15.55 36.78
C ALA A 16 15.21 -16.21 36.04
N LEU A 17 14.47 -15.43 35.31
CA LEU A 17 13.47 -15.92 34.37
C LEU A 17 14.08 -15.88 32.97
N GLY A 18 14.31 -17.06 32.44
CA GLY A 18 14.76 -17.28 31.07
C GLY A 18 13.76 -16.67 30.09
N VAL A 19 14.27 -15.78 29.24
CA VAL A 19 13.55 -15.26 28.09
C VAL A 19 13.47 -16.40 27.07
N ALA A 20 12.34 -17.10 27.03
CA ALA A 20 11.99 -17.93 25.89
C ALA A 20 11.80 -16.99 24.70
N GLY A 21 12.79 -16.97 23.81
CA GLY A 21 12.67 -16.30 22.51
C GLY A 21 11.52 -16.93 21.75
N CYS A 22 10.43 -16.17 21.59
CA CYS A 22 9.44 -16.48 20.56
C CYS A 22 10.12 -16.21 19.22
N ASP A 23 10.55 -17.25 18.54
CA ASP A 23 10.90 -17.19 17.12
C ASP A 23 9.63 -16.71 16.37
N ALA A 24 9.61 -15.44 16.01
CA ALA A 24 8.65 -14.93 15.05
C ALA A 24 8.90 -15.67 13.72
N PRO A 25 7.86 -16.14 13.03
CA PRO A 25 8.03 -16.76 11.72
C PRO A 25 8.75 -15.77 10.81
N PRO A 26 9.66 -16.25 9.94
CA PRO A 26 10.39 -15.38 9.03
C PRO A 26 9.38 -14.61 8.18
N GLN A 27 9.39 -13.28 8.31
CA GLN A 27 8.69 -12.43 7.37
C GLN A 27 9.30 -12.68 5.99
N PRO A 28 8.48 -12.92 4.95
CA PRO A 28 9.02 -13.02 3.61
C PRO A 28 9.76 -11.70 3.30
N ASP A 29 11.01 -11.83 2.90
CA ASP A 29 11.84 -10.70 2.51
C ASP A 29 11.06 -9.78 1.56
N PRO A 30 11.14 -8.46 1.74
CA PRO A 30 10.57 -7.53 0.77
C PRO A 30 11.22 -7.85 -0.58
N VAL A 31 10.40 -8.17 -1.55
CA VAL A 31 10.79 -8.43 -2.94
C VAL A 31 11.87 -7.41 -3.32
N GLY A 32 13.05 -7.91 -3.64
CA GLY A 32 14.28 -7.13 -3.80
C GLY A 32 14.03 -5.80 -4.50
N ALA A 33 14.69 -4.76 -3.99
CA ALA A 33 14.56 -3.40 -4.49
C ALA A 33 14.97 -3.34 -5.97
N ALA A 34 14.00 -3.61 -6.86
CA ALA A 34 14.16 -3.33 -8.27
C ALA A 34 14.33 -1.82 -8.43
N VAL A 35 15.34 -1.42 -9.18
CA VAL A 35 15.54 -0.02 -9.54
C VAL A 35 14.30 0.42 -10.30
N VAL A 36 13.50 1.29 -9.65
CA VAL A 36 12.30 1.84 -10.27
C VAL A 36 12.72 3.04 -11.09
N GLU A 37 12.93 2.82 -12.36
CA GLU A 37 13.04 3.91 -13.31
C GLU A 37 11.62 4.44 -13.58
N PRO A 38 11.36 5.75 -13.36
CA PRO A 38 10.05 6.28 -13.72
C PRO A 38 9.92 6.15 -15.24
N ALA A 39 8.90 5.40 -15.66
CA ALA A 39 8.65 5.20 -17.09
C ALA A 39 8.60 6.56 -17.81
N PRO A 40 9.26 6.71 -18.95
CA PRO A 40 9.17 7.94 -19.74
C PRO A 40 7.70 8.26 -20.04
N ALA A 41 7.37 9.54 -20.14
CA ALA A 41 6.00 10.06 -20.15
C ALA A 41 5.04 9.48 -21.21
N HIS A 42 5.54 8.59 -22.08
CA HIS A 42 4.83 8.06 -23.25
C HIS A 42 5.13 6.60 -23.60
N GLU A 43 5.62 5.78 -22.68
CA GLU A 43 5.71 4.35 -22.99
C GLU A 43 4.28 3.79 -23.11
N PRO A 44 3.92 3.21 -24.27
CA PRO A 44 2.59 2.63 -24.43
C PRO A 44 2.44 1.40 -23.51
N LEU A 45 1.28 1.28 -22.86
CA LEU A 45 0.96 0.07 -22.09
C LEU A 45 0.86 -1.13 -23.04
N PRO A 46 1.31 -2.32 -22.62
CA PRO A 46 0.95 -3.56 -23.29
C PRO A 46 -0.59 -3.68 -23.42
N GLU A 47 -1.05 -4.29 -24.51
CA GLU A 47 -2.47 -4.41 -24.81
C GLU A 47 -3.26 -5.00 -23.63
N ALA A 48 -2.82 -6.11 -23.06
CA ALA A 48 -3.48 -6.75 -21.92
C ALA A 48 -3.56 -5.86 -20.67
N VAL A 49 -2.51 -5.07 -20.40
CA VAL A 49 -2.52 -4.10 -19.30
C VAL A 49 -3.50 -2.96 -19.59
N SER A 50 -3.51 -2.46 -20.84
CA SER A 50 -4.43 -1.40 -21.28
C SER A 50 -5.89 -1.83 -21.17
N GLU A 51 -6.24 -3.04 -21.57
CA GLU A 51 -7.57 -3.61 -21.43
C GLU A 51 -8.02 -3.67 -19.96
N THR A 52 -7.13 -4.11 -19.06
CA THR A 52 -7.42 -4.15 -17.63
C THR A 52 -7.60 -2.74 -17.05
N VAL A 53 -6.77 -1.77 -17.47
CA VAL A 53 -6.92 -0.35 -17.07
C VAL A 53 -8.27 0.20 -17.53
N HIS A 54 -8.68 -0.05 -18.78
CA HIS A 54 -9.96 0.38 -19.30
C HIS A 54 -11.11 -0.23 -18.49
N LYS A 55 -11.08 -1.54 -18.26
CA LYS A 55 -12.09 -2.23 -17.45
C LYS A 55 -12.19 -1.68 -16.02
N LEU A 56 -11.06 -1.37 -15.39
CA LEU A 56 -11.06 -0.78 -14.05
C LEU A 56 -11.60 0.65 -14.05
N ARG A 57 -11.30 1.46 -15.08
CA ARG A 57 -11.87 2.79 -15.25
C ARG A 57 -13.38 2.75 -15.45
N ASP A 58 -13.85 1.86 -16.31
CA ASP A 58 -15.29 1.68 -16.55
C ASP A 58 -16.03 1.28 -15.27
N LEU A 59 -15.47 0.33 -14.52
CA LEU A 59 -16.01 -0.07 -13.22
C LEU A 59 -15.96 1.06 -12.19
N ALA A 60 -14.92 1.87 -12.20
CA ALA A 60 -14.82 3.03 -11.30
C ALA A 60 -15.85 4.11 -11.63
N ALA A 61 -16.10 4.36 -12.91
CA ALA A 61 -17.00 5.42 -13.37
C ALA A 61 -18.50 5.03 -13.33
N THR A 62 -18.83 3.79 -13.65
CA THR A 62 -20.23 3.36 -13.88
C THR A 62 -20.66 2.17 -13.04
N GLY A 63 -19.71 1.40 -12.50
CA GLY A 63 -19.97 0.21 -11.72
C GLY A 63 -20.25 0.50 -10.24
N THR A 64 -20.40 -0.58 -9.50
CA THR A 64 -20.50 -0.53 -8.05
C THR A 64 -19.26 -1.13 -7.38
N TYR A 65 -19.06 -0.82 -6.10
CA TYR A 65 -18.00 -1.49 -5.34
C TYR A 65 -18.14 -3.03 -5.35
N ARG A 66 -19.38 -3.55 -5.52
CA ARG A 66 -19.64 -4.99 -5.66
C ARG A 66 -19.09 -5.55 -6.96
N ASP A 67 -19.22 -4.81 -8.06
CA ASP A 67 -18.68 -5.24 -9.36
C ASP A 67 -17.16 -5.28 -9.34
N MET A 68 -16.52 -4.27 -8.74
CA MET A 68 -15.07 -4.26 -8.55
C MET A 68 -14.63 -5.39 -7.60
N ALA A 69 -15.34 -5.61 -6.49
CA ALA A 69 -15.06 -6.70 -5.56
C ALA A 69 -15.23 -8.08 -6.20
N ARG A 70 -16.21 -8.21 -7.09
CA ARG A 70 -16.41 -9.44 -7.88
C ARG A 70 -15.24 -9.67 -8.83
N LEU A 71 -14.77 -8.65 -9.53
CA LEU A 71 -13.58 -8.77 -10.38
C LEU A 71 -12.37 -9.20 -9.55
N ALA A 72 -12.12 -8.55 -8.42
CA ALA A 72 -11.04 -8.91 -7.50
C ALA A 72 -11.12 -10.36 -7.04
N SER A 73 -12.32 -10.82 -6.65
CA SER A 73 -12.54 -12.19 -6.18
C SER A 73 -12.38 -13.25 -7.27
N LEU A 74 -12.58 -12.88 -8.54
CA LEU A 74 -12.40 -13.75 -9.69
C LEU A 74 -10.95 -13.74 -10.23
N THR A 75 -10.12 -12.81 -9.76
CA THR A 75 -8.72 -12.71 -10.18
C THR A 75 -7.84 -13.55 -9.24
N PRO A 76 -7.22 -14.64 -9.71
CA PRO A 76 -6.38 -15.48 -8.88
C PRO A 76 -5.21 -14.69 -8.29
N GLY A 77 -4.97 -14.84 -6.98
CA GLY A 77 -3.86 -14.19 -6.29
C GLY A 77 -4.02 -12.69 -6.06
N PHE A 78 -5.17 -12.09 -6.40
CA PHE A 78 -5.43 -10.67 -6.11
C PHE A 78 -5.34 -10.36 -4.62
N ARG A 79 -4.72 -9.22 -4.28
CA ARG A 79 -4.52 -8.78 -2.89
C ARG A 79 -5.14 -7.43 -2.62
N SER A 80 -5.79 -7.31 -1.46
CA SER A 80 -6.15 -6.04 -0.82
C SER A 80 -5.90 -6.15 0.69
N ASN A 81 -6.04 -5.06 1.43
CA ASN A 81 -5.87 -5.07 2.91
C ASN A 81 -7.10 -5.64 3.62
N ASN A 82 -7.72 -6.67 3.09
CA ASN A 82 -9.00 -7.21 3.57
C ASN A 82 -8.92 -8.04 4.86
N ALA A 83 -7.72 -8.32 5.38
CA ALA A 83 -7.50 -9.02 6.65
C ALA A 83 -8.35 -10.31 6.81
N GLY A 84 -8.50 -11.07 5.74
CA GLY A 84 -9.30 -12.31 5.72
C GLY A 84 -10.80 -12.13 5.47
N MET A 85 -11.32 -10.91 5.40
CA MET A 85 -12.69 -10.64 4.94
C MET A 85 -12.81 -10.82 3.43
N SER A 86 -14.03 -10.95 2.91
CA SER A 86 -14.26 -10.83 1.48
C SER A 86 -13.90 -9.42 0.98
N HIS A 87 -13.46 -9.29 -0.28
CA HIS A 87 -13.20 -7.96 -0.87
C HIS A 87 -14.44 -7.07 -0.85
N GLN A 88 -15.64 -7.66 -1.02
CA GLN A 88 -16.90 -6.93 -0.97
C GLN A 88 -17.18 -6.33 0.41
N GLU A 89 -17.01 -7.11 1.47
CA GLU A 89 -17.19 -6.66 2.84
C GLU A 89 -16.17 -5.58 3.22
N TYR A 90 -14.90 -5.82 2.91
CA TYR A 90 -13.81 -4.87 3.18
C TYR A 90 -14.09 -3.52 2.52
N TRP A 91 -14.41 -3.48 1.22
CA TRP A 91 -14.67 -2.24 0.52
C TRP A 91 -15.98 -1.58 0.93
N TYR A 92 -17.00 -2.35 1.33
CA TYR A 92 -18.19 -1.80 1.95
C TYR A 92 -17.85 -1.05 3.26
N LEU A 93 -17.02 -1.63 4.12
CA LEU A 93 -16.58 -0.98 5.36
C LEU A 93 -15.75 0.28 5.08
N LYS A 94 -14.87 0.24 4.09
CA LYS A 94 -14.11 1.43 3.66
C LYS A 94 -15.02 2.56 3.22
N MET A 95 -16.01 2.27 2.39
CA MET A 95 -17.02 3.26 1.96
C MET A 95 -17.81 3.83 3.15
N ARG A 96 -18.20 3.00 4.10
CA ARG A 96 -18.89 3.43 5.32
C ARG A 96 -18.02 4.35 6.18
N ALA A 97 -16.72 4.19 6.12
CA ALA A 97 -15.73 5.04 6.80
C ALA A 97 -15.39 6.33 6.01
N GLY A 98 -16.04 6.56 4.86
CA GLY A 98 -15.76 7.72 4.01
C GLY A 98 -14.59 7.56 3.06
N ASP A 99 -13.99 6.39 3.00
CA ASP A 99 -12.93 6.06 2.05
C ASP A 99 -13.54 5.29 0.88
N TRP A 100 -13.54 5.90 -0.30
CA TRP A 100 -14.25 5.41 -1.49
C TRP A 100 -13.28 4.70 -2.45
N PRO A 101 -13.13 3.37 -2.40
CA PRO A 101 -12.14 2.64 -3.20
C PRO A 101 -12.28 2.88 -4.71
N MET A 102 -13.51 3.01 -5.21
CA MET A 102 -13.78 3.29 -6.62
C MET A 102 -13.17 4.62 -7.07
N ALA A 103 -13.48 5.70 -6.33
CA ALA A 103 -12.93 7.02 -6.59
C ALA A 103 -11.40 7.04 -6.44
N GLN A 104 -10.86 6.26 -5.52
CA GLN A 104 -9.40 6.10 -5.39
C GLN A 104 -8.80 5.40 -6.62
N ALA A 105 -9.40 4.31 -7.09
CA ALA A 105 -8.92 3.61 -8.29
C ALA A 105 -8.94 4.51 -9.52
N GLU A 106 -10.04 5.24 -9.76
CA GLU A 106 -10.16 6.21 -10.84
C GLU A 106 -9.06 7.29 -10.77
N LYS A 107 -8.89 7.87 -9.56
CA LYS A 107 -7.88 8.88 -9.30
C LYS A 107 -6.46 8.36 -9.56
N LEU A 108 -6.12 7.15 -9.09
CA LEU A 108 -4.81 6.55 -9.33
C LEU A 108 -4.53 6.36 -10.81
N LEU A 109 -5.48 5.78 -11.54
CA LEU A 109 -5.35 5.50 -12.97
C LEU A 109 -5.26 6.76 -13.84
N SER A 110 -5.54 7.95 -13.29
CA SER A 110 -5.30 9.23 -13.97
C SER A 110 -3.84 9.70 -13.92
N TYR A 111 -3.03 9.12 -13.03
CA TYR A 111 -1.60 9.39 -12.94
C TYR A 111 -0.79 8.47 -13.86
N ARG A 112 0.49 8.79 -14.05
CA ARG A 112 1.45 7.91 -14.70
C ARG A 112 1.69 6.66 -13.85
N PHE A 113 2.18 5.61 -14.48
CA PHE A 113 2.62 4.37 -13.83
C PHE A 113 4.14 4.33 -13.68
N ALA A 114 4.60 3.48 -12.79
CA ALA A 114 5.96 2.97 -12.75
C ALA A 114 5.98 1.51 -13.21
N ILE A 115 7.13 1.05 -13.68
CA ILE A 115 7.36 -0.36 -14.02
C ILE A 115 8.34 -0.92 -13.00
N ALA A 116 8.05 -2.11 -12.51
CA ALA A 116 8.95 -2.86 -11.64
C ALA A 116 9.10 -4.29 -12.15
N ASP A 117 10.32 -4.81 -12.17
CA ASP A 117 10.55 -6.21 -12.42
C ASP A 117 10.17 -7.05 -11.21
N SER A 118 9.58 -8.22 -11.46
CA SER A 118 9.19 -9.17 -10.44
C SER A 118 9.44 -10.61 -10.92
N PRO A 119 9.41 -11.61 -10.04
CA PRO A 119 9.57 -13.02 -10.45
C PRO A 119 8.51 -13.51 -11.48
N ILE A 120 7.39 -12.80 -11.60
CA ILE A 120 6.32 -13.12 -12.55
C ILE A 120 6.34 -12.23 -13.82
N GLY A 121 7.43 -11.49 -14.06
CA GLY A 121 7.54 -10.52 -15.14
C GLY A 121 7.38 -9.08 -14.68
N LYS A 122 7.12 -8.18 -15.63
CA LYS A 122 6.92 -6.76 -15.32
C LYS A 122 5.59 -6.51 -14.63
N VAL A 123 5.60 -5.55 -13.69
CA VAL A 123 4.41 -5.06 -13.01
C VAL A 123 4.29 -3.57 -13.24
N TYR A 124 3.12 -3.14 -13.70
CA TYR A 124 2.73 -1.75 -13.91
C TYR A 124 2.03 -1.24 -12.68
N ILE A 125 2.53 -0.15 -12.06
CA ILE A 125 2.16 0.29 -10.72
C ILE A 125 1.65 1.73 -10.73
N TRP A 126 0.46 1.95 -10.22
CA TRP A 126 -0.15 3.28 -10.04
C TRP A 126 -0.30 3.63 -8.56
N PRO A 127 -0.02 4.89 -8.22
CA PRO A 127 0.63 5.93 -8.99
C PRO A 127 2.15 5.72 -9.02
N TRP A 128 2.84 6.21 -10.06
CA TRP A 128 4.29 6.08 -10.17
C TRP A 128 5.04 6.62 -8.95
N MET A 129 4.52 7.70 -8.32
CA MET A 129 5.14 8.33 -7.16
C MET A 129 5.23 7.41 -5.93
N SER A 130 4.39 6.38 -5.85
CA SER A 130 4.44 5.40 -4.77
C SER A 130 5.74 4.58 -4.73
N ARG A 131 6.54 4.66 -5.81
CA ARG A 131 7.80 3.91 -5.96
C ARG A 131 9.04 4.79 -5.80
N LEU A 132 8.87 6.09 -5.57
CA LEU A 132 10.00 7.00 -5.37
C LEU A 132 10.67 6.78 -4.01
N LYS A 133 11.99 6.82 -4.03
CA LYS A 133 12.78 6.95 -2.80
C LYS A 133 12.73 8.40 -2.30
N PRO A 134 13.06 8.65 -1.03
CA PRO A 134 13.04 9.99 -0.45
C PRO A 134 13.84 11.04 -1.25
N ASP A 135 15.00 10.64 -1.75
CA ASP A 135 15.91 11.48 -2.55
C ASP A 135 15.47 11.68 -4.00
N GLU A 136 14.54 10.87 -4.49
CA GLU A 136 13.96 10.95 -5.83
C GLU A 136 12.72 11.88 -5.91
N VAL A 137 12.23 12.38 -4.78
CA VAL A 137 11.04 13.24 -4.73
C VAL A 137 11.38 14.64 -5.23
N THR A 138 11.29 14.84 -6.54
CA THR A 138 11.51 16.15 -7.21
C THR A 138 10.39 17.14 -6.86
N PRO A 139 10.57 18.46 -7.11
CA PRO A 139 9.50 19.46 -6.93
C PRO A 139 8.24 19.17 -7.76
N ALA A 140 8.37 18.54 -8.93
CA ALA A 140 7.23 18.13 -9.75
C ALA A 140 6.49 16.95 -9.11
N ALA A 141 7.22 15.92 -8.67
CA ALA A 141 6.67 14.79 -7.95
C ALA A 141 5.98 15.23 -6.65
N ALA A 142 6.60 16.15 -5.89
CA ALA A 142 6.03 16.68 -4.66
C ALA A 142 4.64 17.32 -4.88
N ARG A 143 4.48 18.11 -5.95
CA ARG A 143 3.18 18.69 -6.29
C ARG A 143 2.12 17.64 -6.61
N ASP A 144 2.49 16.56 -7.31
CA ASP A 144 1.58 15.48 -7.65
C ASP A 144 1.23 14.63 -6.41
N ILE A 145 2.19 14.38 -5.53
CA ILE A 145 1.99 13.70 -4.25
C ILE A 145 1.01 14.50 -3.38
N ASP A 146 1.26 15.80 -3.19
CA ASP A 146 0.39 16.64 -2.36
C ASP A 146 -1.01 16.82 -2.97
N ARG A 147 -1.13 16.82 -4.31
CA ARG A 147 -2.43 16.82 -4.99
C ARG A 147 -3.20 15.53 -4.77
N LEU A 148 -2.50 14.39 -4.74
CA LEU A 148 -3.12 13.08 -4.56
C LEU A 148 -3.50 12.82 -3.11
N LEU A 149 -2.58 13.07 -2.18
CA LEU A 149 -2.64 12.63 -0.78
C LEU A 149 -3.00 13.74 0.22
N GLY A 150 -2.89 14.99 -0.21
CA GLY A 150 -3.07 16.17 0.63
C GLY A 150 -1.76 16.90 0.94
N PRO A 151 -1.85 18.18 1.38
CA PRO A 151 -0.69 19.02 1.62
C PRO A 151 0.30 18.43 2.65
N GLY A 152 1.60 18.58 2.39
CA GLY A 152 2.68 18.16 3.28
C GLY A 152 3.05 16.67 3.19
N GLN A 153 2.35 15.86 2.41
CA GLN A 153 2.65 14.44 2.27
C GLN A 153 3.97 14.21 1.55
N ALA A 154 4.31 15.06 0.59
CA ALA A 154 5.60 15.00 -0.09
C ALA A 154 6.78 15.18 0.89
N ASP A 155 6.66 16.05 1.88
CA ASP A 155 7.72 16.29 2.87
C ASP A 155 7.85 15.10 3.83
N LEU A 156 6.75 14.42 4.16
CA LEU A 156 6.79 13.19 4.93
C LEU A 156 7.52 12.07 4.16
N LEU A 157 7.27 11.93 2.86
CA LEU A 157 7.97 10.94 2.02
C LEU A 157 9.46 11.27 1.89
N LYS A 158 9.85 12.54 1.72
CA LYS A 158 11.25 12.97 1.76
C LYS A 158 11.92 12.67 3.09
N ALA A 159 11.18 12.72 4.18
CA ALA A 159 11.65 12.34 5.52
C ALA A 159 11.68 10.81 5.74
N GLY A 160 11.45 9.99 4.69
CA GLY A 160 11.52 8.53 4.75
C GLY A 160 10.26 7.86 5.31
N ARG A 161 9.14 8.59 5.43
CA ARG A 161 7.87 7.95 5.79
C ARG A 161 7.37 7.09 4.63
N PRO A 162 6.77 5.92 4.91
CA PRO A 162 6.22 5.06 3.86
C PRO A 162 5.05 5.74 3.14
N TRP A 163 4.78 5.27 1.92
CA TRP A 163 3.63 5.74 1.12
C TRP A 163 2.31 5.45 1.85
N PRO A 164 1.47 6.46 2.16
CA PRO A 164 0.25 6.26 2.94
C PRO A 164 -0.99 5.98 2.10
N GLY A 165 -0.94 6.25 0.79
CA GLY A 165 -2.07 6.19 -0.12
C GLY A 165 -2.34 4.81 -0.71
N TYR A 166 -3.33 4.74 -1.60
CA TYR A 166 -3.59 3.54 -2.38
C TYR A 166 -2.50 3.29 -3.42
N VAL A 167 -2.28 2.02 -3.71
CA VAL A 167 -1.41 1.53 -4.80
C VAL A 167 -2.15 0.42 -5.55
N LEU A 168 -2.09 0.47 -6.88
CA LEU A 168 -2.67 -0.50 -7.78
C LEU A 168 -1.57 -1.12 -8.65
N GLY A 169 -1.57 -2.43 -8.82
CA GLY A 169 -0.60 -3.13 -9.65
C GLY A 169 -1.26 -4.09 -10.62
N ILE A 170 -0.77 -4.07 -11.87
CA ILE A 170 -1.21 -4.95 -12.97
C ILE A 170 0.04 -5.60 -13.55
N ALA A 171 0.03 -6.94 -13.69
CA ALA A 171 1.10 -7.67 -14.36
C ALA A 171 1.07 -7.44 -15.87
N GLU A 172 2.17 -7.73 -16.55
CA GLU A 172 2.33 -7.55 -18.01
C GLU A 172 1.28 -8.34 -18.84
N ASP A 173 0.79 -9.46 -18.31
CA ASP A 173 -0.27 -10.27 -18.92
C ASP A 173 -1.69 -9.71 -18.69
N GLY A 174 -1.82 -8.54 -18.03
CA GLY A 174 -3.09 -7.92 -17.71
C GLY A 174 -3.72 -8.39 -16.39
N THR A 175 -3.10 -9.30 -15.65
CA THR A 175 -3.62 -9.74 -14.35
C THR A 175 -3.59 -8.60 -13.34
N TRP A 176 -4.74 -8.26 -12.76
CA TRP A 176 -4.84 -7.27 -11.68
C TRP A 176 -4.32 -7.87 -10.37
N LEU A 177 -3.11 -7.50 -9.96
CA LEU A 177 -2.41 -8.16 -8.85
C LEU A 177 -2.84 -7.66 -7.49
N TYR A 178 -3.04 -6.36 -7.36
CA TYR A 178 -3.38 -5.77 -6.06
C TYR A 178 -4.01 -4.38 -6.17
N PHE A 179 -4.78 -4.06 -5.14
CA PHE A 179 -5.25 -2.73 -4.83
C PHE A 179 -5.24 -2.57 -3.31
N VAL A 180 -4.18 -1.95 -2.80
CA VAL A 180 -3.87 -1.86 -1.37
C VAL A 180 -3.72 -0.42 -0.94
N SER A 181 -4.03 -0.10 0.32
CA SER A 181 -3.84 1.22 0.93
C SER A 181 -2.76 1.17 2.00
N GLY A 182 -1.89 2.20 2.03
CA GLY A 182 -0.75 2.25 2.94
C GLY A 182 0.40 1.35 2.50
N SER A 183 1.49 1.37 3.28
CA SER A 183 2.56 0.37 3.16
C SER A 183 2.01 -0.95 3.68
N GLY A 184 1.55 -1.81 2.77
CA GLY A 184 1.19 -3.19 3.09
C GLY A 184 2.42 -4.03 3.33
#